data_46c59bbde9be447103d306177c82c42e
#
_entry.id   46c59bbde9be447103d306177c82c42e
#
_cell.length_a   1.000
_cell.length_b   1.000
_cell.length_c   1.000
_cell.angle_alpha   90.00
_cell.angle_beta   90.00
_cell.angle_gamma   90.00
#
_symmetry.space_group_name_H-M   'P 1'
#
loop_
_entity.id
_entity.type
_entity.pdbx_description
1 polymer ?
#
loop_
_entity_poly.entity_id
_entity_poly.type
_entity_poly.pdbx_seq_one_letter_code
_entity_poly.pdbx_strand_id
1 'polypeptide(L)'
;EHQSNYISGQYIADQLNISRAGVKKVIDLLKEDGCDIKSINHKGHQLNSLPDQWYSGIVKPILDELGLFNHLEVYHTVDSTQLKAKRALVGNKDTFLILSDEQTEGRGRFNRNWESSKGKGLWMSLVLRPDVPFSMIPKFNLFIALGIRDAIQQFSNERVTIKWPNDIYIGNKKICGFLTEMVANYDEIEAIICGIGINMNHVESDFDEDIKDKATSIRMHS
;
A
#
# COMPACT_ATOMS: atom_id res chain seq x y z
N GLU A 1 19.43 -0.96 1.31
CA GLU A 1 20.65 -0.61 2.08
C GLU A 1 21.84 -0.16 1.22
N HIS A 2 21.83 -0.39 -0.11
CA HIS A 2 22.97 -0.11 -1.01
C HIS A 2 22.61 0.78 -2.20
N GLN A 3 21.61 1.63 -2.06
CA GLN A 3 21.07 2.45 -3.17
C GLN A 3 22.11 3.37 -3.84
N SER A 4 23.20 3.70 -3.15
CA SER A 4 24.22 4.64 -3.66
C SER A 4 25.50 3.95 -4.13
N ASN A 5 25.66 2.64 -3.96
CA ASN A 5 26.92 1.94 -4.21
C ASN A 5 26.80 0.90 -5.32
N TYR A 6 27.88 0.69 -6.08
CA TYR A 6 27.98 -0.43 -7.02
C TYR A 6 28.16 -1.74 -6.26
N ILE A 7 27.33 -2.72 -6.56
CA ILE A 7 27.39 -4.07 -6.01
C ILE A 7 27.81 -5.02 -7.13
N SER A 8 28.83 -5.86 -6.85
CA SER A 8 29.30 -6.81 -7.86
C SER A 8 28.24 -7.89 -8.14
N GLY A 9 28.11 -8.27 -9.42
CA GLY A 9 27.20 -9.37 -9.78
C GLY A 9 27.57 -10.72 -9.12
N GLN A 10 28.83 -10.92 -8.74
CA GLN A 10 29.25 -12.10 -7.98
C GLN A 10 28.70 -12.04 -6.56
N TYR A 11 28.83 -10.91 -5.87
CA TYR A 11 28.29 -10.74 -4.52
C TYR A 11 26.78 -10.99 -4.48
N ILE A 12 26.03 -10.43 -5.47
CA ILE A 12 24.58 -10.68 -5.56
C ILE A 12 24.29 -12.16 -5.79
N ALA A 13 25.06 -12.83 -6.67
CA ALA A 13 24.92 -14.25 -6.97
C ALA A 13 25.11 -15.09 -5.70
N ASP A 14 26.14 -14.79 -4.91
CA ASP A 14 26.47 -15.50 -3.67
C ASP A 14 25.39 -15.29 -2.60
N GLN A 15 24.90 -14.03 -2.43
CA GLN A 15 23.85 -13.74 -1.45
C GLN A 15 22.50 -14.41 -1.79
N LEU A 16 22.16 -14.51 -3.08
CA LEU A 16 20.89 -15.08 -3.53
C LEU A 16 20.99 -16.58 -3.87
N ASN A 17 22.20 -17.18 -3.76
CA ASN A 17 22.46 -18.54 -4.16
C ASN A 17 22.00 -18.87 -5.59
N ILE A 18 22.30 -17.97 -6.55
CA ILE A 18 22.01 -18.11 -7.97
C ILE A 18 23.27 -17.90 -8.81
N SER A 19 23.23 -18.27 -10.09
CA SER A 19 24.35 -18.02 -11.00
C SER A 19 24.46 -16.54 -11.37
N ARG A 20 25.67 -16.08 -11.80
CA ARG A 20 25.85 -14.73 -12.36
C ARG A 20 24.97 -14.48 -13.57
N ALA A 21 24.71 -15.50 -14.39
CA ALA A 21 23.75 -15.40 -15.51
C ALA A 21 22.31 -15.17 -15.00
N GLY A 22 21.94 -15.82 -13.87
CA GLY A 22 20.68 -15.58 -13.19
C GLY A 22 20.55 -14.16 -12.68
N VAL A 23 21.60 -13.61 -12.05
CA VAL A 23 21.65 -12.20 -11.62
C VAL A 23 21.41 -11.26 -12.80
N LYS A 24 22.12 -11.48 -13.92
CA LYS A 24 21.94 -10.65 -15.13
C LYS A 24 20.49 -10.68 -15.60
N LYS A 25 19.89 -11.88 -15.70
CA LYS A 25 18.49 -12.03 -16.13
C LYS A 25 17.53 -11.27 -15.20
N VAL A 26 17.71 -11.36 -13.88
CA VAL A 26 16.89 -10.63 -12.91
C VAL A 26 17.06 -9.13 -13.05
N ILE A 27 18.28 -8.64 -13.24
CA ILE A 27 18.54 -7.21 -13.45
C ILE A 27 17.92 -6.70 -14.76
N ASP A 28 17.97 -7.49 -15.83
CA ASP A 28 17.34 -7.12 -17.10
C ASP A 28 15.81 -7.03 -16.94
N LEU A 29 15.17 -7.97 -16.22
CA LEU A 29 13.75 -7.91 -15.88
C LEU A 29 13.40 -6.68 -15.02
N LEU A 30 14.18 -6.37 -13.99
CA LEU A 30 13.96 -5.18 -13.18
C LEU A 30 14.07 -3.88 -13.99
N LYS A 31 14.95 -3.83 -14.99
CA LYS A 31 15.02 -2.69 -15.91
C LYS A 31 13.80 -2.61 -16.84
N GLU A 32 13.31 -3.74 -17.32
CA GLU A 32 12.06 -3.83 -18.09
C GLU A 32 10.87 -3.34 -17.27
N ASP A 33 10.86 -3.64 -15.97
CA ASP A 33 9.87 -3.16 -15.01
C ASP A 33 10.03 -1.68 -14.64
N GLY A 34 11.03 -0.97 -15.21
CA GLY A 34 11.23 0.47 -15.03
C GLY A 34 12.21 0.86 -13.93
N CYS A 35 12.94 -0.08 -13.33
CA CYS A 35 14.00 0.26 -12.39
C CYS A 35 15.19 0.90 -13.15
N ASP A 36 15.64 2.07 -12.71
CA ASP A 36 16.88 2.67 -13.22
C ASP A 36 18.10 2.00 -12.58
N ILE A 37 18.61 0.96 -13.26
CA ILE A 37 19.78 0.22 -12.81
C ILE A 37 20.94 0.46 -13.79
N LYS A 38 21.99 1.12 -13.32
CA LYS A 38 23.23 1.29 -14.04
C LYS A 38 24.13 0.07 -13.85
N SER A 39 24.61 -0.50 -14.97
CA SER A 39 25.51 -1.65 -14.96
C SER A 39 26.83 -1.25 -15.61
N ILE A 40 27.96 -1.44 -14.91
CA ILE A 40 29.31 -1.13 -15.41
C ILE A 40 30.17 -2.38 -15.30
N ASN A 41 30.84 -2.73 -16.41
CA ASN A 41 31.77 -3.85 -16.43
C ASN A 41 32.83 -3.69 -15.33
N HIS A 42 33.12 -4.78 -14.62
CA HIS A 42 34.07 -4.85 -13.49
C HIS A 42 33.71 -4.01 -12.24
N LYS A 43 32.65 -3.19 -12.27
CA LYS A 43 32.16 -2.47 -11.08
C LYS A 43 30.91 -3.12 -10.49
N GLY A 44 30.02 -3.62 -11.36
CA GLY A 44 28.77 -4.24 -10.94
C GLY A 44 27.55 -3.39 -11.30
N HIS A 45 26.53 -3.45 -10.46
CA HIS A 45 25.22 -2.84 -10.64
C HIS A 45 24.91 -1.84 -9.54
N GLN A 46 24.28 -0.73 -9.90
CA GLN A 46 23.83 0.32 -9.00
C GLN A 46 22.37 0.65 -9.30
N LEU A 47 21.51 0.60 -8.30
CA LEU A 47 20.13 1.06 -8.40
C LEU A 47 20.12 2.58 -8.18
N ASN A 48 19.74 3.35 -9.20
CA ASN A 48 19.60 4.81 -9.11
C ASN A 48 18.22 5.21 -8.61
N SER A 49 17.15 4.62 -9.19
CA SER A 49 15.78 4.85 -8.76
C SER A 49 14.89 3.64 -9.01
N LEU A 50 13.82 3.58 -8.23
CA LEU A 50 12.72 2.66 -8.40
C LEU A 50 11.62 3.35 -9.20
N PRO A 51 10.84 2.65 -10.00
CA PRO A 51 9.65 3.22 -10.62
C PRO A 51 8.57 3.50 -9.56
N ASP A 52 7.63 4.38 -9.89
CA ASP A 52 6.47 4.72 -9.05
C ASP A 52 5.44 3.57 -9.02
N GLN A 53 5.87 2.38 -8.58
CA GLN A 53 5.07 1.18 -8.47
C GLN A 53 5.42 0.43 -7.19
N TRP A 54 4.46 -0.35 -6.68
CA TRP A 54 4.68 -1.20 -5.52
C TRP A 54 5.38 -2.51 -5.92
N TYR A 55 6.44 -2.86 -5.20
CA TYR A 55 7.15 -4.13 -5.34
C TYR A 55 7.17 -4.89 -4.02
N SER A 56 6.86 -6.17 -4.09
CA SER A 56 6.92 -7.04 -2.91
C SER A 56 8.32 -7.05 -2.27
N GLY A 57 9.38 -6.99 -3.07
CA GLY A 57 10.76 -6.93 -2.59
C GLY A 57 11.13 -5.67 -1.80
N ILE A 58 10.36 -4.58 -1.93
CA ILE A 58 10.54 -3.35 -1.16
C ILE A 58 9.66 -3.37 0.08
N VAL A 59 8.41 -3.79 -0.07
CA VAL A 59 7.41 -3.72 1.01
C VAL A 59 7.60 -4.84 2.02
N LYS A 60 7.92 -6.06 1.54
CA LYS A 60 8.03 -7.24 2.41
C LYS A 60 9.07 -7.09 3.52
N PRO A 61 10.31 -6.59 3.31
CA PRO A 61 11.26 -6.40 4.41
C PRO A 61 10.74 -5.48 5.51
N ILE A 62 9.98 -4.44 5.16
CA ILE A 62 9.36 -3.52 6.13
C ILE A 62 8.28 -4.25 6.94
N LEU A 63 7.45 -5.07 6.29
CA LEU A 63 6.42 -5.85 6.98
C LEU A 63 7.01 -6.94 7.88
N ASP A 64 8.09 -7.57 7.43
CA ASP A 64 8.80 -8.59 8.21
C ASP A 64 9.39 -7.98 9.50
N GLU A 65 9.94 -6.77 9.43
CA GLU A 65 10.43 -6.02 10.60
C GLU A 65 9.29 -5.65 11.57
N LEU A 66 8.12 -5.30 11.06
CA LEU A 66 6.94 -5.01 11.88
C LEU A 66 6.35 -6.25 12.55
N GLY A 67 6.54 -7.45 11.97
CA GLY A 67 6.05 -8.71 12.51
C GLY A 67 4.53 -8.85 12.61
N LEU A 68 3.78 -8.00 11.87
CA LEU A 68 2.31 -7.92 11.96
C LEU A 68 1.59 -8.76 10.90
N PHE A 69 2.26 -9.07 9.79
CA PHE A 69 1.65 -9.73 8.65
C PHE A 69 2.44 -10.96 8.24
N ASN A 70 1.74 -12.08 8.03
CA ASN A 70 2.34 -13.35 7.58
C ASN A 70 2.52 -13.39 6.07
N HIS A 71 1.73 -12.60 5.33
CA HIS A 71 1.71 -12.66 3.87
C HIS A 71 1.48 -11.27 3.26
N LEU A 72 2.07 -11.04 2.06
CA LEU A 72 1.94 -9.84 1.24
C LEU A 72 1.60 -10.24 -0.19
N GLU A 73 0.57 -9.62 -0.74
CA GLU A 73 0.27 -9.66 -2.18
C GLU A 73 0.37 -8.24 -2.77
N VAL A 74 1.10 -8.11 -3.87
CA VAL A 74 1.26 -6.83 -4.60
C VAL A 74 0.78 -7.02 -6.03
N TYR A 75 -0.07 -6.12 -6.49
CA TYR A 75 -0.67 -6.14 -7.83
C TYR A 75 -0.39 -4.84 -8.55
N HIS A 76 -0.15 -4.91 -9.87
CA HIS A 76 -0.14 -3.71 -10.71
C HIS A 76 -1.57 -3.19 -10.93
N THR A 77 -2.51 -4.09 -11.17
CA THR A 77 -3.93 -3.73 -11.33
C THR A 77 -4.79 -4.83 -10.72
N VAL A 78 -5.82 -4.44 -9.99
CA VAL A 78 -6.81 -5.34 -9.42
C VAL A 78 -8.20 -4.69 -9.51
N ASP A 79 -9.27 -5.47 -9.44
CA ASP A 79 -10.63 -4.91 -9.35
C ASP A 79 -10.76 -4.05 -8.08
N SER A 80 -10.49 -4.64 -6.92
CA SER A 80 -10.46 -3.96 -5.63
C SER A 80 -9.60 -4.77 -4.66
N THR A 81 -8.69 -4.09 -3.94
CA THR A 81 -7.90 -4.73 -2.86
C THR A 81 -8.83 -5.31 -1.78
N GLN A 82 -9.96 -4.65 -1.51
CA GLN A 82 -10.97 -5.10 -0.55
C GLN A 82 -11.68 -6.38 -1.01
N LEU A 83 -12.08 -6.46 -2.28
CA LEU A 83 -12.68 -7.67 -2.85
C LEU A 83 -11.67 -8.81 -2.93
N LYS A 84 -10.44 -8.48 -3.30
CA LYS A 84 -9.35 -9.46 -3.33
C LYS A 84 -9.09 -10.04 -1.94
N ALA A 85 -9.06 -9.19 -0.91
CA ALA A 85 -8.91 -9.61 0.48
C ALA A 85 -10.05 -10.54 0.91
N LYS A 86 -11.30 -10.24 0.57
CA LYS A 86 -12.45 -11.13 0.84
C LYS A 86 -12.28 -12.50 0.19
N ARG A 87 -11.84 -12.54 -1.07
CA ARG A 87 -11.62 -13.82 -1.77
C ARG A 87 -10.47 -14.62 -1.16
N ALA A 88 -9.41 -13.93 -0.72
CA ALA A 88 -8.23 -14.55 -0.11
C ALA A 88 -8.48 -15.09 1.31
N LEU A 89 -9.57 -14.70 1.98
CA LEU A 89 -9.94 -15.22 3.30
C LEU A 89 -10.38 -16.69 3.27
N VAL A 90 -10.89 -17.18 2.13
CA VAL A 90 -11.41 -18.55 2.04
C VAL A 90 -10.29 -19.57 2.29
N GLY A 91 -10.37 -20.28 3.40
CA GLY A 91 -9.38 -21.29 3.81
C GLY A 91 -8.06 -20.72 4.33
N ASN A 92 -7.89 -19.41 4.39
CA ASN A 92 -6.71 -18.74 4.92
C ASN A 92 -6.99 -18.15 6.31
N LYS A 93 -6.13 -18.47 7.28
CA LYS A 93 -6.20 -17.97 8.67
C LYS A 93 -5.13 -16.94 9.00
N ASP A 94 -4.31 -16.56 8.04
CA ASP A 94 -3.22 -15.60 8.25
C ASP A 94 -3.72 -14.16 8.33
N THR A 95 -2.89 -13.29 8.90
CA THR A 95 -2.95 -11.85 8.70
C THR A 95 -2.17 -11.50 7.44
N PHE A 96 -2.72 -10.66 6.57
CA PHE A 96 -2.04 -10.32 5.32
C PHE A 96 -2.37 -8.91 4.84
N LEU A 97 -1.50 -8.42 3.97
CA LEU A 97 -1.63 -7.14 3.29
C LEU A 97 -1.79 -7.34 1.79
N ILE A 98 -2.73 -6.66 1.19
CA ILE A 98 -2.86 -6.53 -0.27
C ILE A 98 -2.61 -5.09 -0.66
N LEU A 99 -1.71 -4.89 -1.61
CA LEU A 99 -1.37 -3.60 -2.23
C LEU A 99 -1.67 -3.66 -3.73
N SER A 100 -2.07 -2.52 -4.31
CA SER A 100 -2.17 -2.37 -5.76
C SER A 100 -1.74 -0.98 -6.20
N ASP A 101 -1.14 -0.89 -7.41
CA ASP A 101 -0.87 0.38 -8.06
C ASP A 101 -2.14 1.04 -8.60
N GLU A 102 -3.14 0.22 -8.96
CA GLU A 102 -4.41 0.66 -9.55
C GLU A 102 -5.56 -0.24 -9.10
N GLN A 103 -6.76 0.34 -8.92
CA GLN A 103 -8.00 -0.41 -8.77
C GLN A 103 -9.00 0.00 -9.84
N THR A 104 -9.56 -0.97 -10.56
CA THR A 104 -10.58 -0.70 -11.61
C THR A 104 -11.98 -0.56 -11.04
N GLU A 105 -12.23 -1.08 -9.83
CA GLU A 105 -13.50 -1.03 -9.11
C GLU A 105 -13.27 -0.68 -7.64
N GLY A 106 -12.47 0.36 -7.38
CA GLY A 106 -12.21 0.83 -6.01
C GLY A 106 -13.51 1.18 -5.28
N ARG A 107 -13.65 0.78 -4.01
CA ARG A 107 -14.91 0.89 -3.25
C ARG A 107 -14.74 1.67 -1.96
N GLY A 108 -15.63 2.61 -1.76
CA GLY A 108 -15.90 3.27 -0.51
C GLY A 108 -17.18 2.75 0.17
N ARG A 109 -17.60 3.40 1.23
CA ARG A 109 -18.86 3.09 1.94
C ARG A 109 -20.09 3.32 1.03
N PHE A 110 -21.14 2.56 1.27
CA PHE A 110 -22.40 2.62 0.51
C PHE A 110 -22.22 2.37 -0.99
N ASN A 111 -21.24 1.52 -1.36
CA ASN A 111 -20.88 1.22 -2.75
C ASN A 111 -20.52 2.45 -3.60
N ARG A 112 -20.06 3.54 -2.96
CA ARG A 112 -19.53 4.68 -3.72
C ARG A 112 -18.21 4.29 -4.35
N ASN A 113 -17.99 4.77 -5.57
CA ASN A 113 -16.72 4.57 -6.25
C ASN A 113 -15.59 5.31 -5.49
N TRP A 114 -14.43 4.67 -5.40
CA TRP A 114 -13.18 5.28 -4.96
C TRP A 114 -12.20 5.23 -6.13
N GLU A 115 -11.96 6.38 -6.73
CA GLU A 115 -11.01 6.48 -7.83
C GLU A 115 -9.62 6.09 -7.37
N SER A 116 -8.98 5.17 -8.11
CA SER A 116 -7.73 4.56 -7.71
C SER A 116 -6.77 4.43 -8.88
N SER A 117 -6.47 5.58 -9.48
CA SER A 117 -5.61 5.68 -10.66
C SER A 117 -4.18 5.26 -10.38
N LYS A 118 -3.54 4.64 -11.38
CA LYS A 118 -2.18 4.11 -11.29
C LYS A 118 -1.17 5.18 -10.89
N GLY A 119 -0.33 4.87 -9.87
CA GLY A 119 0.75 5.74 -9.40
C GLY A 119 0.28 6.99 -8.64
N LYS A 120 -1.03 7.14 -8.41
CA LYS A 120 -1.59 8.34 -7.76
C LYS A 120 -1.80 8.19 -6.26
N GLY A 121 -1.87 6.97 -5.76
CA GLY A 121 -2.19 6.76 -4.36
C GLY A 121 -1.65 5.47 -3.76
N LEU A 122 -1.94 5.31 -2.48
CA LEU A 122 -1.73 4.08 -1.74
C LEU A 122 -3.10 3.38 -1.62
N TRP A 123 -3.24 2.29 -2.37
CA TRP A 123 -4.45 1.47 -2.40
C TRP A 123 -4.15 0.14 -1.73
N MET A 124 -4.67 -0.08 -0.53
CA MET A 124 -4.36 -1.29 0.22
C MET A 124 -5.54 -1.84 1.02
N SER A 125 -5.48 -3.12 1.35
CA SER A 125 -6.37 -3.75 2.31
C SER A 125 -5.59 -4.60 3.28
N LEU A 126 -5.78 -4.33 4.57
CA LEU A 126 -5.22 -5.09 5.69
C LEU A 126 -6.23 -6.14 6.11
N VAL A 127 -5.81 -7.38 6.24
CA VAL A 127 -6.61 -8.43 6.88
C VAL A 127 -6.02 -8.72 8.25
N LEU A 128 -6.80 -8.41 9.27
CA LEU A 128 -6.42 -8.52 10.67
C LEU A 128 -7.31 -9.54 11.37
N ARG A 129 -6.76 -10.20 12.39
CA ARG A 129 -7.49 -11.19 13.20
C ARG A 129 -7.34 -10.85 14.68
N PRO A 130 -8.01 -9.77 15.11
CA PRO A 130 -7.94 -9.35 16.50
C PRO A 130 -8.80 -10.27 17.37
N ASP A 131 -8.25 -10.69 18.49
CA ASP A 131 -9.01 -11.34 19.56
C ASP A 131 -9.68 -10.27 20.43
N VAL A 132 -10.81 -9.74 19.94
CA VAL A 132 -11.58 -8.69 20.62
C VAL A 132 -13.07 -8.95 20.51
N PRO A 133 -13.88 -8.56 21.51
CA PRO A 133 -15.32 -8.70 21.44
C PRO A 133 -15.95 -7.72 20.44
N PHE A 134 -17.12 -8.05 19.92
CA PHE A 134 -17.88 -7.21 18.97
C PHE A 134 -18.07 -5.76 19.42
N SER A 135 -18.22 -5.54 20.74
CA SER A 135 -18.36 -4.20 21.31
C SER A 135 -17.16 -3.28 21.09
N MET A 136 -16.00 -3.85 20.73
CA MET A 136 -14.77 -3.10 20.45
C MET A 136 -14.68 -2.60 19.01
N ILE A 137 -15.50 -3.08 18.08
CA ILE A 137 -15.41 -2.72 16.66
C ILE A 137 -15.49 -1.20 16.42
N PRO A 138 -16.40 -0.43 17.04
CA PRO A 138 -16.41 1.03 16.87
C PRO A 138 -15.10 1.70 17.33
N LYS A 139 -14.50 1.19 18.43
CA LYS A 139 -13.20 1.67 18.92
C LYS A 139 -12.07 1.29 17.98
N PHE A 140 -12.13 0.11 17.37
CA PHE A 140 -11.16 -0.34 16.38
C PHE A 140 -11.09 0.62 15.19
N ASN A 141 -12.25 1.05 14.67
CA ASN A 141 -12.29 2.09 13.63
C ASN A 141 -11.60 3.39 14.04
N LEU A 142 -11.76 3.79 15.30
CA LEU A 142 -11.10 4.99 15.82
C LEU A 142 -9.58 4.81 15.87
N PHE A 143 -9.08 3.66 16.32
CA PHE A 143 -7.64 3.37 16.34
C PHE A 143 -7.05 3.39 14.93
N ILE A 144 -7.74 2.80 13.95
CA ILE A 144 -7.31 2.85 12.54
C ILE A 144 -7.26 4.30 12.06
N ALA A 145 -8.31 5.09 12.32
CA ALA A 145 -8.35 6.50 11.92
C ALA A 145 -7.21 7.32 12.53
N LEU A 146 -6.89 7.08 13.81
CA LEU A 146 -5.78 7.74 14.50
C LEU A 146 -4.43 7.35 13.88
N GLY A 147 -4.21 6.05 13.64
CA GLY A 147 -2.97 5.57 13.01
C GLY A 147 -2.76 6.16 11.62
N ILE A 148 -3.81 6.19 10.77
CA ILE A 148 -3.74 6.78 9.43
C ILE A 148 -3.48 8.29 9.53
N ARG A 149 -4.20 9.00 10.42
CA ARG A 149 -4.01 10.44 10.65
C ARG A 149 -2.57 10.74 11.04
N ASP A 150 -2.00 9.99 12.00
CA ASP A 150 -0.64 10.19 12.47
C ASP A 150 0.41 9.88 11.41
N ALA A 151 0.18 8.86 10.58
CA ALA A 151 1.03 8.56 9.45
C ALA A 151 1.02 9.69 8.41
N ILE A 152 -0.15 10.20 8.02
CA ILE A 152 -0.28 11.31 7.05
C ILE A 152 0.31 12.61 7.61
N GLN A 153 0.15 12.87 8.91
CA GLN A 153 0.67 14.08 9.56
C GLN A 153 2.19 14.23 9.41
N GLN A 154 2.94 13.13 9.26
CA GLN A 154 4.40 13.18 9.08
C GLN A 154 4.81 13.77 7.73
N PHE A 155 3.91 13.82 6.77
CA PHE A 155 4.16 14.32 5.40
C PHE A 155 3.48 15.67 5.12
N SER A 156 2.83 16.27 6.11
CA SER A 156 2.12 17.55 5.92
C SER A 156 2.44 18.52 7.04
N ASN A 157 2.72 19.77 6.67
CA ASN A 157 2.87 20.89 7.61
C ASN A 157 1.51 21.41 8.13
N GLU A 158 0.43 21.07 7.44
CA GLU A 158 -0.92 21.44 7.83
C GLU A 158 -1.52 20.39 8.78
N ARG A 159 -2.48 20.81 9.60
CA ARG A 159 -3.14 19.92 10.55
C ARG A 159 -4.00 18.89 9.83
N VAL A 160 -3.69 17.60 10.04
CA VAL A 160 -4.50 16.47 9.59
C VAL A 160 -5.60 16.19 10.60
N THR A 161 -6.83 16.04 10.15
CA THR A 161 -8.02 15.85 10.98
C THR A 161 -8.80 14.61 10.58
N ILE A 162 -9.51 14.04 11.55
CA ILE A 162 -10.41 12.90 11.34
C ILE A 162 -11.83 13.42 11.20
N LYS A 163 -12.47 13.11 10.07
CA LYS A 163 -13.90 13.27 9.91
C LYS A 163 -14.59 11.92 10.10
N TRP A 164 -15.09 11.73 11.32
CA TRP A 164 -15.73 10.48 11.71
C TRP A 164 -16.84 10.07 10.72
N PRO A 165 -16.99 8.75 10.41
CA PRO A 165 -16.25 7.65 11.04
C PRO A 165 -15.04 7.14 10.28
N ASN A 166 -14.74 7.56 9.04
CA ASN A 166 -13.83 6.85 8.13
C ASN A 166 -13.08 7.72 7.12
N ASP A 167 -13.02 9.01 7.35
CA ASP A 167 -12.39 9.94 6.42
C ASP A 167 -11.30 10.76 7.13
N ILE A 168 -10.19 11.01 6.43
CA ILE A 168 -9.10 11.88 6.90
C ILE A 168 -9.03 13.10 5.97
N TYR A 169 -8.82 14.26 6.57
CA TYR A 169 -8.85 15.55 5.91
C TYR A 169 -7.59 16.36 6.21
N ILE A 170 -7.18 17.18 5.23
CA ILE A 170 -6.29 18.33 5.43
C ILE A 170 -7.12 19.57 5.07
N GLY A 171 -7.24 20.51 6.01
CA GLY A 171 -8.20 21.61 5.88
C GLY A 171 -9.62 21.08 5.68
N ASN A 172 -10.27 21.48 4.59
CA ASN A 172 -11.62 21.05 4.23
C ASN A 172 -11.65 19.97 3.13
N LYS A 173 -10.48 19.47 2.69
CA LYS A 173 -10.37 18.51 1.59
C LYS A 173 -10.00 17.13 2.10
N LYS A 174 -10.65 16.12 1.54
CA LYS A 174 -10.43 14.71 1.90
C LYS A 174 -9.16 14.20 1.23
N ILE A 175 -8.27 13.62 2.04
CA ILE A 175 -7.02 13.01 1.58
C ILE A 175 -7.07 11.47 1.64
N CYS A 176 -7.84 10.92 2.57
CA CYS A 176 -7.93 9.48 2.73
C CYS A 176 -9.36 9.08 3.08
N GLY A 177 -9.77 7.92 2.57
CA GLY A 177 -10.93 7.18 3.01
C GLY A 177 -10.53 5.76 3.40
N PHE A 178 -11.17 5.21 4.42
CA PHE A 178 -10.99 3.81 4.75
C PHE A 178 -12.34 3.11 4.98
N LEU A 179 -12.37 1.81 4.72
CA LEU A 179 -13.55 0.97 4.81
C LEU A 179 -13.22 -0.27 5.63
N THR A 180 -13.83 -0.39 6.81
CA THR A 180 -13.68 -1.57 7.66
C THR A 180 -14.89 -2.49 7.49
N GLU A 181 -14.64 -3.73 7.13
CA GLU A 181 -15.64 -4.78 7.04
C GLU A 181 -15.25 -5.94 7.95
N MET A 182 -16.21 -6.45 8.68
CA MET A 182 -16.03 -7.56 9.59
C MET A 182 -16.54 -8.86 8.96
N VAL A 183 -15.76 -9.90 9.10
CA VAL A 183 -16.17 -11.28 8.83
C VAL A 183 -16.28 -11.98 10.18
N ALA A 184 -17.44 -12.54 10.46
CA ALA A 184 -17.73 -13.14 11.77
C ALA A 184 -18.51 -14.45 11.60
N ASN A 185 -18.28 -15.39 12.52
CA ASN A 185 -19.03 -16.60 12.69
C ASN A 185 -19.68 -16.57 14.09
N TYR A 186 -21.02 -16.77 14.13
CA TYR A 186 -21.83 -16.79 15.37
C TYR A 186 -21.41 -15.76 16.43
N ASP A 187 -20.43 -16.07 17.28
CA ASP A 187 -20.02 -15.24 18.41
C ASP A 187 -18.59 -14.70 18.34
N GLU A 188 -17.86 -15.01 17.26
CA GLU A 188 -16.45 -14.65 17.13
C GLU A 188 -16.18 -13.83 15.86
N ILE A 189 -15.28 -12.86 15.99
CA ILE A 189 -14.75 -12.12 14.82
C ILE A 189 -13.68 -12.99 14.18
N GLU A 190 -13.96 -13.48 12.98
CA GLU A 190 -13.00 -14.26 12.20
C GLU A 190 -11.91 -13.36 11.61
N ALA A 191 -12.29 -12.24 11.04
CA ALA A 191 -11.36 -11.27 10.46
C ALA A 191 -11.99 -9.88 10.38
N ILE A 192 -11.11 -8.87 10.35
CA ILE A 192 -11.44 -7.50 9.97
C ILE A 192 -10.64 -7.17 8.73
N ILE A 193 -11.34 -6.79 7.65
CA ILE A 193 -10.73 -6.27 6.43
C ILE A 193 -10.81 -4.76 6.47
N CYS A 194 -9.66 -4.10 6.47
CA CYS A 194 -9.57 -2.65 6.44
C CYS A 194 -8.99 -2.19 5.11
N GLY A 195 -9.85 -1.76 4.18
CA GLY A 195 -9.45 -1.10 2.95
C GLY A 195 -9.09 0.37 3.21
N ILE A 196 -7.93 0.80 2.75
CA ILE A 196 -7.40 2.14 2.93
C ILE A 196 -7.02 2.70 1.57
N GLY A 197 -7.58 3.87 1.22
CA GLY A 197 -7.20 4.64 0.05
C GLY A 197 -6.64 6.00 0.47
N ILE A 198 -5.37 6.28 0.15
CA ILE A 198 -4.72 7.57 0.43
C ILE A 198 -4.31 8.20 -0.89
N ASN A 199 -4.75 9.43 -1.14
CA ASN A 199 -4.29 10.22 -2.26
C ASN A 199 -2.86 10.70 -2.00
N MET A 200 -1.90 10.22 -2.78
CA MET A 200 -0.47 10.51 -2.59
C MET A 200 0.02 11.57 -3.59
N ASN A 201 -0.04 11.24 -4.87
CA ASN A 201 0.65 11.95 -5.96
C ASN A 201 -0.29 12.73 -6.88
N HIS A 202 -1.57 12.84 -6.57
CA HIS A 202 -2.51 13.63 -7.36
C HIS A 202 -2.10 15.11 -7.38
N VAL A 203 -2.29 15.74 -8.52
CA VAL A 203 -2.36 17.19 -8.65
C VAL A 203 -3.82 17.60 -8.87
N GLU A 204 -4.15 18.88 -8.77
CA GLU A 204 -5.54 19.34 -8.82
C GLU A 204 -6.27 18.90 -10.10
N SER A 205 -5.57 18.90 -11.24
CA SER A 205 -6.11 18.45 -12.54
C SER A 205 -6.36 16.95 -12.66
N ASP A 206 -5.88 16.14 -11.71
CA ASP A 206 -6.13 14.70 -11.70
C ASP A 206 -7.48 14.36 -11.07
N PHE A 207 -8.13 15.29 -10.40
CA PHE A 207 -9.45 15.07 -9.78
C PHE A 207 -10.58 15.51 -10.72
N ASP A 208 -11.63 14.70 -10.77
CA ASP A 208 -12.85 15.06 -11.49
C ASP A 208 -13.45 16.37 -10.97
N GLU A 209 -14.14 17.11 -11.85
CA GLU A 209 -14.74 18.41 -11.55
C GLU A 209 -15.64 18.40 -10.30
N ASP A 210 -16.36 17.30 -10.04
CA ASP A 210 -17.28 17.18 -8.88
C ASP A 210 -16.56 16.98 -7.56
N ILE A 211 -15.27 16.58 -7.56
CA ILE A 211 -14.50 16.25 -6.35
C ILE A 211 -13.26 17.11 -6.15
N LYS A 212 -12.79 17.84 -7.15
CA LYS A 212 -11.56 18.66 -7.08
C LYS A 212 -11.54 19.66 -5.91
N ASP A 213 -12.71 20.22 -5.57
CA ASP A 213 -12.86 21.14 -4.43
C ASP A 213 -12.97 20.43 -3.07
N LYS A 214 -13.16 19.10 -3.08
CA LYS A 214 -13.39 18.26 -1.89
C LYS A 214 -12.28 17.28 -1.60
N ALA A 215 -11.37 17.06 -2.57
CA ALA A 215 -10.27 16.12 -2.48
C ALA A 215 -8.92 16.82 -2.49
N THR A 216 -7.92 16.17 -1.90
CA THR A 216 -6.52 16.61 -1.91
C THR A 216 -5.59 15.41 -1.84
N SER A 217 -4.28 15.64 -1.93
CA SER A 217 -3.24 14.62 -1.87
C SER A 217 -2.08 15.06 -0.98
N ILE A 218 -1.20 14.13 -0.60
CA ILE A 218 0.05 14.46 0.12
C ILE A 218 0.89 15.43 -0.68
N ARG A 219 1.08 15.18 -1.98
CA ARG A 219 1.87 16.04 -2.89
C ARG A 219 1.44 17.50 -2.90
N MET A 220 0.19 17.79 -2.63
CA MET A 220 -0.34 19.17 -2.62
C MET A 220 -0.05 19.91 -1.30
N HIS A 221 0.46 19.19 -0.27
CA HIS A 221 0.71 19.72 1.08
C HIS A 221 2.12 19.41 1.62
N SER A 222 3.00 18.82 0.80
CA SER A 222 4.40 18.50 1.13
C SER A 222 5.36 19.62 0.76
#